data_f615570829a5c672a29943496a7ce1ec
#
_entry.id   f615570829a5c672a29943496a7ce1ec
#
_cell.length_a   1.000
_cell.length_b   1.000
_cell.length_c   1.000
_cell.angle_alpha   90.00
_cell.angle_beta   90.00
_cell.angle_gamma   90.00
#
_symmetry.space_group_name_H-M   'P 1'
#
loop_
_entity.id
_entity.type
_entity.pdbx_description
1 polymer ?
#
loop_
_entity_poly.entity_id
_entity_poly.type
_entity_poly.pdbx_seq_one_letter_code
_entity_poly.pdbx_strand_id
1 'polypeptide(L)'
;MTTWVLVSNSKEEKEDNFAPALAAAGRALIATMMAKVASRGFNDVTPAFSSLMPLLDATGARPSTLAQRAGITKQAISQLVRELETRGYVEQVPDSTDTRAKIVRLTKRGVALHAASAEVRLELQSVAIAKLGKLRVSRLRRDLLDLAAALEEIRTR
;
A
#
# COMPACT_ATOMS: atom_id res chain seq x y z
N MET A 1 -24.56 -0.03 -30.62
CA MET A 1 -23.21 0.17 -31.21
C MET A 1 -22.69 1.50 -30.69
N THR A 2 -21.90 1.47 -29.63
CA THR A 2 -21.35 2.67 -28.99
C THR A 2 -19.98 2.93 -29.60
N THR A 3 -19.93 3.93 -30.48
CA THR A 3 -18.71 4.38 -31.16
C THR A 3 -17.79 5.05 -30.13
N TRP A 4 -16.73 4.40 -29.74
CA TRP A 4 -15.63 5.04 -29.02
C TRP A 4 -14.93 5.99 -30.01
N VAL A 5 -15.28 7.26 -29.91
CA VAL A 5 -14.54 8.31 -30.62
C VAL A 5 -13.13 8.31 -30.07
N LEU A 6 -12.17 7.95 -30.92
CA LEU A 6 -10.74 8.17 -30.70
C LEU A 6 -10.54 9.69 -30.62
N VAL A 7 -10.56 10.22 -29.40
CA VAL A 7 -10.15 11.59 -29.14
C VAL A 7 -8.67 11.67 -29.51
N SER A 8 -8.38 12.44 -30.56
CA SER A 8 -7.04 12.81 -30.97
C SER A 8 -6.34 13.49 -29.80
N ASN A 9 -5.49 12.74 -29.12
CA ASN A 9 -4.69 13.25 -28.00
C ASN A 9 -3.58 14.11 -28.60
N SER A 10 -3.72 15.43 -28.59
CA SER A 10 -2.68 16.36 -29.03
C SER A 10 -1.41 16.12 -28.20
N LYS A 11 -0.24 16.40 -28.76
CA LYS A 11 1.07 16.20 -28.12
C LYS A 11 1.17 16.96 -26.78
N GLU A 12 0.50 18.14 -26.70
CA GLU A 12 0.40 18.99 -25.51
C GLU A 12 -0.44 18.36 -24.39
N GLU A 13 -1.56 17.67 -24.68
CA GLU A 13 -2.34 16.95 -23.67
C GLU A 13 -1.58 15.79 -23.03
N LYS A 14 -0.58 15.21 -23.72
CA LYS A 14 0.26 14.15 -23.16
C LYS A 14 1.35 14.68 -22.23
N GLU A 15 1.85 15.89 -22.47
CA GLU A 15 2.90 16.49 -21.63
C GLU A 15 2.36 17.01 -20.30
N ASP A 16 1.11 17.49 -20.25
CA ASP A 16 0.49 18.02 -19.02
C ASP A 16 -0.28 16.97 -18.20
N ASN A 17 -0.41 15.73 -18.71
CA ASN A 17 -1.14 14.69 -17.99
C ASN A 17 -0.30 14.11 -16.83
N PHE A 18 -0.73 14.38 -15.59
CA PHE A 18 -0.06 13.90 -14.38
C PHE A 18 -0.15 12.38 -14.18
N ALA A 19 -1.16 11.70 -14.72
CA ALA A 19 -1.43 10.28 -14.41
C ALA A 19 -0.30 9.33 -14.83
N PRO A 20 0.33 9.47 -16.03
CA PRO A 20 1.50 8.65 -16.37
C PRO A 20 2.70 8.89 -15.44
N ALA A 21 2.93 10.13 -15.02
CA ALA A 21 4.01 10.48 -14.09
C ALA A 21 3.77 9.89 -12.71
N LEU A 22 2.55 10.00 -12.19
CA LEU A 22 2.14 9.37 -10.93
C LEU A 22 2.29 7.85 -10.97
N ALA A 23 1.83 7.21 -12.05
CA ALA A 23 1.97 5.77 -12.24
C ALA A 23 3.44 5.33 -12.32
N ALA A 24 4.30 6.08 -13.01
CA ALA A 24 5.73 5.80 -13.09
C ALA A 24 6.41 5.94 -11.71
N ALA A 25 6.12 7.02 -10.98
CA ALA A 25 6.63 7.24 -9.63
C ALA A 25 6.16 6.14 -8.67
N GLY A 26 4.90 5.74 -8.72
CA GLY A 26 4.35 4.65 -7.91
C GLY A 26 5.03 3.32 -8.18
N ARG A 27 5.22 2.95 -9.44
CA ARG A 27 5.97 1.73 -9.81
C ARG A 27 7.41 1.76 -9.30
N ALA A 28 8.12 2.86 -9.49
CA ALA A 28 9.50 3.02 -9.03
C ALA A 28 9.59 2.93 -7.50
N LEU A 29 8.67 3.56 -6.78
CA LEU A 29 8.58 3.51 -5.33
C LEU A 29 8.39 2.07 -4.83
N ILE A 30 7.41 1.35 -5.38
CA ILE A 30 7.11 -0.04 -5.00
C ILE A 30 8.30 -0.95 -5.31
N ALA A 31 8.87 -0.86 -6.51
CA ALA A 31 10.01 -1.69 -6.91
C ALA A 31 11.24 -1.46 -5.98
N THR A 32 11.55 -0.19 -5.69
CA THR A 32 12.66 0.15 -4.79
C THR A 32 12.40 -0.34 -3.36
N MET A 33 11.18 -0.20 -2.89
CA MET A 33 10.77 -0.67 -1.57
C MET A 33 10.90 -2.19 -1.45
N MET A 34 10.43 -2.94 -2.45
CA MET A 34 10.56 -4.40 -2.49
C MET A 34 12.03 -4.85 -2.52
N ALA A 35 12.86 -4.24 -3.36
CA ALA A 35 14.29 -4.55 -3.43
C ALA A 35 15.02 -4.30 -2.10
N LYS A 36 14.73 -3.17 -1.44
CA LYS A 36 15.33 -2.83 -0.15
C LYS A 36 14.84 -3.71 1.00
N VAL A 37 13.60 -4.12 1.00
CA VAL A 37 13.04 -5.06 1.98
C VAL A 37 13.63 -6.47 1.76
N ALA A 38 13.76 -6.90 0.51
CA ALA A 38 14.38 -8.17 0.15
C ALA A 38 15.85 -8.23 0.60
N SER A 39 16.63 -7.14 0.42
CA SER A 39 18.03 -7.07 0.89
C SER A 39 18.19 -7.16 2.41
N ARG A 40 17.09 -7.01 3.17
CA ARG A 40 17.03 -7.19 4.63
C ARG A 40 16.54 -8.60 5.04
N GLY A 41 16.50 -9.55 4.09
CA GLY A 41 16.15 -10.96 4.36
C GLY A 41 14.67 -11.30 4.18
N PHE A 42 13.85 -10.39 3.61
CA PHE A 42 12.40 -10.61 3.36
C PHE A 42 12.11 -10.77 1.86
N ASN A 43 12.67 -11.81 1.23
CA ASN A 43 12.64 -12.02 -0.22
C ASN A 43 11.28 -12.53 -0.74
N ASP A 44 10.44 -13.00 0.16
CA ASP A 44 9.12 -13.59 -0.14
C ASP A 44 7.95 -12.60 0.07
N VAL A 45 8.26 -11.32 0.29
CA VAL A 45 7.26 -10.24 0.39
C VAL A 45 6.80 -9.81 -1.00
N THR A 46 5.50 -9.64 -1.17
CA THR A 46 4.90 -9.14 -2.41
C THR A 46 4.34 -7.72 -2.21
N PRO A 47 4.10 -6.96 -3.29
CA PRO A 47 3.44 -5.65 -3.19
C PRO A 47 2.08 -5.71 -2.47
N ALA A 48 1.32 -6.80 -2.63
CA ALA A 48 0.05 -7.01 -1.94
C ALA A 48 0.23 -7.07 -0.41
N PHE A 49 1.33 -7.65 0.08
CA PHE A 49 1.64 -7.68 1.51
C PHE A 49 1.95 -6.28 2.05
N SER A 50 2.64 -5.46 1.26
CA SER A 50 2.99 -4.10 1.67
C SER A 50 1.76 -3.19 1.84
N SER A 51 0.65 -3.50 1.20
CA SER A 51 -0.62 -2.77 1.39
C SER A 51 -1.35 -3.15 2.69
N LEU A 52 -1.18 -4.38 3.18
CA LEU A 52 -1.83 -4.86 4.40
C LEU A 52 -1.02 -4.55 5.67
N MET A 53 0.31 -4.63 5.58
CA MET A 53 1.19 -4.47 6.75
C MET A 53 0.97 -3.16 7.54
N PRO A 54 0.76 -1.98 6.91
CA PRO A 54 0.48 -0.73 7.64
C PRO A 54 -0.87 -0.71 8.37
N LEU A 55 -1.77 -1.64 8.04
CA LEU A 55 -3.11 -1.73 8.63
C LEU A 55 -3.14 -2.63 9.88
N LEU A 56 -2.05 -3.37 10.13
CA LEU A 56 -1.87 -4.24 11.29
C LEU A 56 -1.05 -3.50 12.35
N ASP A 57 -1.65 -3.31 13.50
CA ASP A 57 -0.98 -2.83 14.70
C ASP A 57 -0.64 -4.00 15.67
N ALA A 58 -0.11 -3.66 16.84
CA ALA A 58 0.26 -4.66 17.83
C ALA A 58 -0.94 -5.43 18.40
N THR A 59 -2.14 -4.88 18.35
CA THR A 59 -3.38 -5.51 18.85
C THR A 59 -4.00 -6.44 17.82
N GLY A 60 -3.63 -6.27 16.54
CA GLY A 60 -4.21 -6.95 15.40
C GLY A 60 -5.57 -6.39 15.00
N ALA A 61 -6.19 -7.00 13.99
CA ALA A 61 -7.49 -6.58 13.50
C ALA A 61 -8.30 -7.76 12.94
N ARG A 62 -9.63 -7.65 12.97
CA ARG A 62 -10.51 -8.61 12.29
C ARG A 62 -10.32 -8.53 10.77
N PRO A 63 -10.40 -9.66 10.04
CA PRO A 63 -10.32 -9.63 8.57
C PRO A 63 -11.32 -8.69 7.92
N SER A 64 -12.54 -8.54 8.48
CA SER A 64 -13.55 -7.61 7.98
C SER A 64 -13.11 -6.14 8.10
N THR A 65 -12.47 -5.78 9.21
CA THR A 65 -11.91 -4.44 9.43
C THR A 65 -10.76 -4.16 8.49
N LEU A 66 -9.89 -5.16 8.25
CA LEU A 66 -8.79 -5.05 7.29
C LEU A 66 -9.31 -4.86 5.86
N ALA A 67 -10.35 -5.60 5.47
CA ALA A 67 -11.00 -5.46 4.16
C ALA A 67 -11.54 -4.04 3.95
N GLN A 68 -12.23 -3.50 4.94
CA GLN A 68 -12.77 -2.14 4.91
C GLN A 68 -11.65 -1.09 4.81
N ARG A 69 -10.61 -1.19 5.66
CA ARG A 69 -9.47 -0.25 5.66
C ARG A 69 -8.65 -0.31 4.37
N ALA A 70 -8.51 -1.51 3.79
CA ALA A 70 -7.78 -1.72 2.53
C ALA A 70 -8.60 -1.38 1.28
N GLY A 71 -9.92 -1.18 1.39
CA GLY A 71 -10.81 -0.93 0.26
C GLY A 71 -10.94 -2.11 -0.70
N ILE A 72 -10.78 -3.35 -0.20
CA ILE A 72 -10.85 -4.59 -1.00
C ILE A 72 -11.88 -5.56 -0.41
N THR A 73 -12.21 -6.61 -1.17
CA THR A 73 -13.23 -7.59 -0.76
C THR A 73 -12.77 -8.44 0.43
N LYS A 74 -13.72 -8.96 1.21
CA LYS A 74 -13.45 -9.93 2.28
C LYS A 74 -12.74 -11.19 1.76
N GLN A 75 -13.05 -11.63 0.54
CA GLN A 75 -12.40 -12.77 -0.08
C GLN A 75 -10.93 -12.49 -0.38
N ALA A 76 -10.61 -11.32 -0.95
CA ALA A 76 -9.24 -10.90 -1.24
C ALA A 76 -8.40 -10.80 0.06
N ILE A 77 -8.93 -10.20 1.12
CA ILE A 77 -8.28 -10.17 2.43
C ILE A 77 -8.05 -11.57 2.98
N SER A 78 -9.05 -12.46 2.89
CA SER A 78 -8.90 -13.82 3.42
C SER A 78 -7.81 -14.61 2.68
N GLN A 79 -7.65 -14.40 1.39
CA GLN A 79 -6.57 -14.99 0.61
C GLN A 79 -5.22 -14.40 1.04
N LEU A 80 -5.11 -13.10 1.12
CA LEU A 80 -3.89 -12.39 1.50
C LEU A 80 -3.43 -12.77 2.92
N VAL A 81 -4.36 -12.88 3.87
CA VAL A 81 -4.07 -13.32 5.24
C VAL A 81 -3.55 -14.77 5.25
N ARG A 82 -4.14 -15.69 4.50
CA ARG A 82 -3.63 -17.07 4.39
C ARG A 82 -2.21 -17.11 3.82
N GLU A 83 -1.92 -16.32 2.79
CA GLU A 83 -0.57 -16.25 2.22
C GLU A 83 0.45 -15.71 3.22
N LEU A 84 0.09 -14.66 3.96
CA LEU A 84 0.94 -14.09 5.03
C LEU A 84 1.14 -15.06 6.19
N GLU A 85 0.10 -15.82 6.56
CA GLU A 85 0.15 -16.84 7.60
C GLU A 85 1.06 -18.00 7.19
N THR A 86 0.91 -18.50 5.95
CA THR A 86 1.78 -19.55 5.39
C THR A 86 3.26 -19.15 5.38
N ARG A 87 3.56 -17.87 5.17
CA ARG A 87 4.93 -17.31 5.21
C ARG A 87 5.37 -16.89 6.61
N GLY A 88 4.51 -17.06 7.60
CA GLY A 88 4.80 -16.80 9.01
C GLY A 88 4.88 -15.33 9.39
N TYR A 89 4.28 -14.42 8.63
CA TYR A 89 4.24 -12.99 8.95
C TYR A 89 3.09 -12.62 9.87
N VAL A 90 1.98 -13.32 9.77
CA VAL A 90 0.82 -13.14 10.63
C VAL A 90 0.36 -14.48 11.20
N GLU A 91 -0.44 -14.42 12.23
CA GLU A 91 -1.19 -15.55 12.79
C GLU A 91 -2.63 -15.13 13.03
N GLN A 92 -3.54 -16.09 13.02
CA GLN A 92 -4.93 -15.89 13.36
C GLN A 92 -5.22 -16.49 14.74
N VAL A 93 -5.68 -15.66 15.66
CA VAL A 93 -6.04 -16.07 17.03
C VAL A 93 -7.53 -15.81 17.27
N PRO A 94 -8.19 -16.54 18.20
CA PRO A 94 -9.55 -16.22 18.61
C PRO A 94 -9.66 -14.78 19.12
N ASP A 95 -10.75 -14.11 18.80
CA ASP A 95 -11.05 -12.80 19.38
C ASP A 95 -11.50 -12.99 20.85
N SER A 96 -10.91 -12.24 21.76
CA SER A 96 -11.24 -12.32 23.20
C SER A 96 -12.66 -11.83 23.51
N THR A 97 -13.27 -11.04 22.63
CA THR A 97 -14.62 -10.47 22.81
C THR A 97 -15.69 -11.25 22.04
N ASP A 98 -15.31 -12.07 21.06
CA ASP A 98 -16.20 -12.89 20.26
C ASP A 98 -15.48 -14.14 19.78
N THR A 99 -15.68 -15.26 20.46
CA THR A 99 -15.00 -16.53 20.18
C THR A 99 -15.29 -17.10 18.79
N ARG A 100 -16.31 -16.60 18.08
CA ARG A 100 -16.62 -16.95 16.68
C ARG A 100 -15.79 -16.17 15.68
N ALA A 101 -15.18 -15.08 16.12
CA ALA A 101 -14.34 -14.22 15.29
C ALA A 101 -12.85 -14.55 15.47
N LYS A 102 -12.05 -14.17 14.48
CA LYS A 102 -10.60 -14.26 14.53
C LYS A 102 -9.98 -12.88 14.41
N ILE A 103 -8.87 -12.71 15.10
CA ILE A 103 -7.97 -11.54 14.99
C ILE A 103 -6.72 -11.96 14.22
N VAL A 104 -6.36 -11.21 13.21
CA VAL A 104 -5.09 -11.30 12.50
C VAL A 104 -4.09 -10.41 13.21
N ARG A 105 -2.98 -10.95 13.68
CA ARG A 105 -1.91 -10.19 14.33
C ARG A 105 -0.55 -10.56 13.76
N LEU A 106 0.43 -9.67 13.93
CA LEU A 106 1.80 -9.91 13.52
C LEU A 106 2.48 -10.97 14.39
N THR A 107 3.21 -11.89 13.76
CA THR A 107 4.19 -12.74 14.43
C THR A 107 5.48 -11.97 14.72
N LYS A 108 6.45 -12.59 15.37
CA LYS A 108 7.81 -12.01 15.52
C LYS A 108 8.43 -11.64 14.15
N ARG A 109 8.26 -12.52 13.14
CA ARG A 109 8.72 -12.26 11.77
C ARG A 109 7.97 -11.10 11.12
N GLY A 110 6.66 -11.01 11.35
CA GLY A 110 5.84 -9.90 10.88
C GLY A 110 6.24 -8.57 11.49
N VAL A 111 6.52 -8.54 12.79
CA VAL A 111 7.03 -7.34 13.48
C VAL A 111 8.38 -6.92 12.91
N ALA A 112 9.30 -7.87 12.66
CA ALA A 112 10.60 -7.57 12.05
C ALA A 112 10.45 -7.01 10.63
N LEU A 113 9.57 -7.57 9.80
CA LEU A 113 9.25 -7.02 8.47
C LEU A 113 8.66 -5.61 8.57
N HIS A 114 7.76 -5.38 9.52
CA HIS A 114 7.16 -4.06 9.74
C HIS A 114 8.21 -3.01 10.10
N ALA A 115 9.16 -3.35 10.99
CA ALA A 115 10.27 -2.49 11.35
C ALA A 115 11.21 -2.21 10.15
N ALA A 116 11.62 -3.25 9.42
CA ALA A 116 12.43 -3.11 8.21
C ALA A 116 11.75 -2.23 7.15
N SER A 117 10.44 -2.38 6.97
CA SER A 117 9.66 -1.55 6.05
C SER A 117 9.58 -0.09 6.50
N ALA A 118 9.54 0.17 7.81
CA ALA A 118 9.57 1.52 8.36
C ALA A 118 10.92 2.20 8.09
N GLU A 119 12.04 1.49 8.30
CA GLU A 119 13.38 1.99 7.98
C GLU A 119 13.52 2.33 6.49
N VAL A 120 13.06 1.44 5.60
CA VAL A 120 13.07 1.70 4.15
C VAL A 120 12.26 2.94 3.80
N ARG A 121 11.09 3.16 4.41
CA ARG A 121 10.31 4.39 4.19
C ARG A 121 11.08 5.64 4.60
N LEU A 122 11.80 5.61 5.72
CA LEU A 122 12.63 6.73 6.17
C LEU A 122 13.81 6.99 5.21
N GLU A 123 14.45 5.96 4.70
CA GLU A 123 15.50 6.09 3.69
C GLU A 123 14.96 6.74 2.41
N LEU A 124 13.82 6.26 1.90
CA LEU A 124 13.18 6.82 0.70
C LEU A 124 12.75 8.27 0.90
N GLN A 125 12.23 8.60 2.09
CA GLN A 125 11.92 9.97 2.49
C GLN A 125 13.18 10.84 2.44
N SER A 126 14.31 10.37 2.98
CA SER A 126 15.57 11.10 2.99
C SER A 126 16.10 11.34 1.56
N VAL A 127 16.01 10.35 0.68
CA VAL A 127 16.36 10.49 -0.75
C VAL A 127 15.48 11.53 -1.43
N ALA A 128 14.16 11.48 -1.18
CA ALA A 128 13.24 12.47 -1.75
C ALA A 128 13.55 13.90 -1.27
N ILE A 129 13.84 14.08 0.03
CA ILE A 129 14.22 15.37 0.59
C ILE A 129 15.53 15.87 0.02
N ALA A 130 16.53 15.01 -0.12
CA ALA A 130 17.82 15.37 -0.71
C ALA A 130 17.67 15.83 -2.17
N LYS A 131 16.79 15.17 -2.93
CA LYS A 131 16.59 15.47 -4.36
C LYS A 131 15.70 16.69 -4.60
N LEU A 132 14.62 16.83 -3.84
CA LEU A 132 13.56 17.82 -4.10
C LEU A 132 13.54 18.97 -3.08
N GLY A 133 14.15 18.80 -1.93
CA GLY A 133 14.05 19.69 -0.79
C GLY A 133 12.81 19.46 0.07
N LYS A 134 12.92 19.73 1.37
CA LYS A 134 11.89 19.44 2.39
C LYS A 134 10.53 20.07 2.08
N LEU A 135 10.52 21.32 1.61
CA LEU A 135 9.26 22.04 1.32
C LEU A 135 8.50 21.41 0.14
N ARG A 136 9.21 21.02 -0.94
CA ARG A 136 8.58 20.37 -2.10
C ARG A 136 8.05 18.98 -1.75
N VAL A 137 8.78 18.20 -0.95
CA VAL A 137 8.32 16.89 -0.47
C VAL A 137 7.07 17.03 0.39
N SER A 138 7.03 18.03 1.30
CA SER A 138 5.85 18.29 2.13
C SER A 138 4.63 18.75 1.30
N ARG A 139 4.84 19.55 0.24
CA ARG A 139 3.78 19.93 -0.68
C ARG A 139 3.28 18.72 -1.46
N LEU A 140 4.19 17.97 -2.09
CA LEU A 140 3.86 16.75 -2.83
C LEU A 140 3.02 15.78 -1.99
N ARG A 141 3.38 15.58 -0.72
CA ARG A 141 2.60 14.73 0.19
C ARG A 141 1.16 15.23 0.34
N ARG A 142 0.94 16.53 0.50
CA ARG A 142 -0.41 17.11 0.62
C ARG A 142 -1.18 16.93 -0.68
N ASP A 143 -0.58 17.33 -1.80
CA ASP A 143 -1.20 17.26 -3.12
C ASP A 143 -1.64 15.82 -3.48
N LEU A 144 -0.82 14.82 -3.12
CA LEU A 144 -1.16 13.40 -3.30
C LEU A 144 -2.32 12.94 -2.40
N LEU A 145 -2.44 13.44 -1.18
CA LEU A 145 -3.55 13.12 -0.29
C LEU A 145 -4.85 13.76 -0.77
N ASP A 146 -4.79 15.02 -1.21
CA ASP A 146 -5.94 15.74 -1.74
C ASP A 146 -6.44 15.09 -3.05
N LEU A 147 -5.51 14.69 -3.93
CA LEU A 147 -5.83 13.93 -5.13
C LEU A 147 -6.49 12.59 -4.82
N ALA A 148 -5.95 11.84 -3.84
CA ALA A 148 -6.53 10.56 -3.45
C ALA A 148 -7.97 10.72 -2.94
N ALA A 149 -8.25 11.75 -2.13
CA ALA A 149 -9.59 12.05 -1.66
C ALA A 149 -10.55 12.39 -2.81
N ALA A 150 -10.12 13.24 -3.76
CA ALA A 150 -10.93 13.61 -4.92
C ALA A 150 -11.25 12.41 -5.83
N LEU A 151 -10.28 11.51 -6.04
CA LEU A 151 -10.50 10.29 -6.84
C LEU A 151 -11.45 9.31 -6.15
N GLU A 152 -11.42 9.21 -4.82
CA GLU A 152 -12.34 8.38 -4.05
C GLU A 152 -13.78 8.89 -4.16
N GLU A 153 -14.00 10.20 -4.14
CA GLU A 153 -15.33 10.79 -4.35
C GLU A 153 -15.93 10.46 -5.73
N ILE A 154 -15.09 10.44 -6.77
CA ILE A 154 -15.54 10.06 -8.13
C ILE A 154 -15.91 8.58 -8.18
N ARG A 155 -15.16 7.72 -7.49
CA ARG A 155 -15.38 6.27 -7.47
C ARG A 155 -16.67 5.86 -6.74
N THR A 156 -17.13 6.67 -5.77
CA THR A 156 -18.30 6.38 -4.92
C THR A 156 -19.61 7.00 -5.45
N ARG A 157 -19.55 7.81 -6.50
CA ARG A 157 -20.71 8.34 -7.24
C ARG A 157 -21.17 7.38 -8.32
#